data_7010e96b937642ecfada257357c211c1
#
_entry.id   7010e96b937642ecfada257357c211c1
#
_cell.length_a   1.000
_cell.length_b   1.000
_cell.length_c   1.000
_cell.angle_alpha   90.00
_cell.angle_beta   90.00
_cell.angle_gamma   90.00
#
_symmetry.space_group_name_H-M   'P 1'
#
loop_
_entity.id
_entity.type
_entity.pdbx_description
1 polymer ?
#
loop_
_entity_poly.entity_id
_entity_poly.type
_entity_poly.pdbx_seq_one_letter_code
_entity_poly.pdbx_strand_id
1 'polypeptide(L)'
;MKLQRYLCRNCGRRFSEPKPLKQKPERLLNTDSASFLYCQVGDSKEGSKNLTLTENPLRNGLAGATNAAIDSRGKIVEFSFWLLEQGYSPATIKSRVKRLNRLVTLGANLNDEESVKEVIARQKWSVSSRVNAVDAYDSLLKMLGRTWKPPIYRKIRLLPFIPTEAELDQLIAGCSRKMATFLQMLKETGMRAGEACQLKWTEIDLVNNSVRVTPEKGGNPRNLKISNKLVCMLNETPKNNLYAFAHATDMWIRNFSRQRKRIAAKLKNARLLQITFHTFRHWKATTEYHKTKDILHVKELLGHKSINSTLLYTQLVNFNEDDEFTVKVAHSEQEACQLIEVGFEYICDFERNKLFRKRK
;
A
#
# COMPACT_ATOMS: atom_id res chain seq x y z
N MET A 1 -7.56 -11.62 -41.82
CA MET A 1 -6.24 -11.16 -42.28
C MET A 1 -5.16 -11.97 -41.60
N LYS A 2 -4.38 -12.76 -42.37
CA LYS A 2 -3.26 -13.54 -41.81
C LYS A 2 -2.07 -12.58 -41.59
N LEU A 3 -1.56 -12.48 -40.38
CA LEU A 3 -0.36 -11.72 -40.08
C LEU A 3 0.86 -12.37 -40.73
N GLN A 4 1.54 -11.62 -41.61
CA GLN A 4 2.76 -12.07 -42.26
C GLN A 4 3.90 -12.06 -41.22
N ARG A 5 4.60 -13.18 -41.08
CA ARG A 5 5.70 -13.37 -40.15
C ARG A 5 6.99 -13.51 -40.90
N TYR A 6 8.00 -12.77 -40.49
CA TYR A 6 9.34 -12.77 -41.06
C TYR A 6 10.34 -13.46 -40.13
N LEU A 7 11.34 -14.07 -40.70
CA LEU A 7 12.45 -14.70 -39.98
C LEU A 7 13.74 -13.90 -40.25
N CYS A 8 14.41 -13.42 -39.23
CA CYS A 8 15.71 -12.77 -39.39
C CYS A 8 16.76 -13.83 -39.82
N ARG A 9 17.38 -13.64 -40.96
CA ARG A 9 18.41 -14.57 -41.49
C ARG A 9 19.71 -14.59 -40.66
N ASN A 10 20.00 -13.49 -39.90
CA ASN A 10 21.21 -13.39 -39.11
C ASN A 10 21.11 -13.96 -37.68
N CYS A 11 19.92 -13.90 -37.04
CA CYS A 11 19.77 -14.31 -35.64
C CYS A 11 18.64 -15.32 -35.40
N GLY A 12 17.92 -15.77 -36.44
CA GLY A 12 16.85 -16.77 -36.33
C GLY A 12 15.59 -16.31 -35.60
N ARG A 13 15.47 -15.03 -35.20
CA ARG A 13 14.28 -14.51 -34.49
C ARG A 13 13.15 -14.21 -35.44
N ARG A 14 11.95 -14.60 -35.04
CA ARG A 14 10.69 -14.29 -35.80
C ARG A 14 10.15 -12.94 -35.37
N PHE A 15 9.75 -12.11 -36.31
CA PHE A 15 9.07 -10.83 -36.09
C PHE A 15 7.89 -10.69 -37.05
N SER A 16 6.92 -9.87 -36.68
CA SER A 16 5.76 -9.52 -37.47
C SER A 16 5.79 -8.02 -37.79
N GLU A 17 5.18 -7.60 -38.89
CA GLU A 17 5.10 -6.19 -39.19
C GLU A 17 4.48 -5.38 -38.04
N PRO A 18 5.02 -4.19 -37.71
CA PRO A 18 4.40 -3.30 -36.77
C PRO A 18 3.02 -2.87 -37.31
N LYS A 19 1.99 -2.97 -36.47
CA LYS A 19 0.68 -2.46 -36.82
C LYS A 19 0.81 -0.97 -37.14
N PRO A 20 0.15 -0.45 -38.22
CA PRO A 20 0.15 0.97 -38.50
C PRO A 20 -0.35 1.73 -37.28
N LEU A 21 0.40 2.75 -36.87
CA LEU A 21 0.05 3.64 -35.76
C LEU A 21 -1.31 4.28 -36.10
N LYS A 22 -2.36 3.93 -35.39
CA LYS A 22 -3.59 4.71 -35.37
C LYS A 22 -3.23 6.09 -34.88
N GLN A 23 -3.29 7.10 -35.71
CA GLN A 23 -3.17 8.50 -35.34
C GLN A 23 -4.19 8.77 -34.24
N LYS A 24 -3.73 9.10 -33.03
CA LYS A 24 -4.60 9.61 -31.96
C LYS A 24 -4.97 11.03 -32.35
N PRO A 25 -6.25 11.41 -32.31
CA PRO A 25 -6.62 12.82 -32.43
C PRO A 25 -5.95 13.60 -31.29
N GLU A 26 -5.40 14.76 -31.64
CA GLU A 26 -4.82 15.71 -30.69
C GLU A 26 -5.86 16.05 -29.61
N ARG A 27 -5.56 15.75 -28.37
CA ARG A 27 -6.37 16.18 -27.24
C ARG A 27 -6.03 17.63 -26.92
N LEU A 28 -6.93 18.52 -27.26
CA LEU A 28 -7.03 19.84 -26.66
C LEU A 28 -7.07 19.70 -25.14
N LEU A 29 -6.18 20.43 -24.47
CA LEU A 29 -6.15 20.60 -23.03
C LEU A 29 -7.40 21.34 -22.58
N ASN A 30 -8.44 20.62 -22.16
CA ASN A 30 -9.53 21.20 -21.38
C ASN A 30 -9.40 20.71 -19.94
N THR A 31 -9.18 21.68 -19.08
CA THR A 31 -9.16 21.60 -17.63
C THR A 31 -10.60 21.49 -17.12
N ASP A 32 -11.17 20.29 -17.09
CA ASP A 32 -12.40 20.04 -16.34
C ASP A 32 -12.32 18.71 -15.59
N SER A 33 -12.30 18.84 -14.28
CA SER A 33 -12.21 17.73 -13.31
C SER A 33 -13.42 16.79 -13.32
N ALA A 34 -14.44 17.10 -14.07
CA ALA A 34 -15.69 16.33 -14.14
C ALA A 34 -15.65 15.15 -15.12
N SER A 35 -14.73 15.14 -16.11
CA SER A 35 -14.71 14.10 -17.14
C SER A 35 -14.06 12.76 -16.72
N PHE A 36 -13.48 12.67 -15.50
CA PHE A 36 -12.80 11.46 -15.06
C PHE A 36 -13.72 10.37 -14.49
N LEU A 37 -14.99 10.69 -14.25
CA LEU A 37 -15.96 9.75 -13.65
C LEU A 37 -16.76 8.94 -14.68
N TYR A 38 -16.74 9.31 -15.97
CA TYR A 38 -17.64 8.75 -16.99
C TYR A 38 -17.10 7.53 -17.77
N CYS A 39 -15.84 7.18 -17.64
CA CYS A 39 -15.19 6.16 -18.49
C CYS A 39 -14.92 4.81 -17.84
N GLN A 40 -15.77 4.30 -16.95
CA GLN A 40 -15.69 2.92 -16.47
C GLN A 40 -17.06 2.22 -16.33
N VAL A 41 -17.92 2.37 -17.31
CA VAL A 41 -19.02 1.42 -17.55
C VAL A 41 -18.53 0.48 -18.65
N GLY A 42 -18.23 -0.76 -18.29
CA GLY A 42 -17.57 -1.71 -19.13
C GLY A 42 -18.44 -2.23 -20.28
N ASP A 43 -17.84 -2.35 -21.44
CA ASP A 43 -18.32 -3.20 -22.53
C ASP A 43 -18.12 -4.68 -22.16
N SER A 44 -19.17 -5.37 -21.81
CA SER A 44 -19.27 -6.81 -21.87
C SER A 44 -19.95 -7.19 -23.18
N LYS A 45 -19.18 -7.73 -24.11
CA LYS A 45 -19.69 -8.34 -25.35
C LYS A 45 -20.47 -9.61 -25.01
N GLU A 46 -21.78 -9.58 -25.17
CA GLU A 46 -22.61 -10.77 -25.20
C GLU A 46 -22.80 -11.24 -26.63
N GLY A 47 -22.48 -12.51 -26.83
CA GLY A 47 -22.75 -13.21 -28.07
C GLY A 47 -24.23 -13.55 -28.18
N SER A 48 -24.85 -13.14 -29.28
CA SER A 48 -26.23 -13.46 -29.70
C SER A 48 -26.39 -14.96 -29.92
N LYS A 49 -27.29 -15.59 -29.17
CA LYS A 49 -27.92 -16.86 -29.55
C LYS A 49 -29.43 -16.69 -29.49
N ASN A 50 -30.08 -16.84 -30.67
CA ASN A 50 -31.52 -16.89 -30.83
C ASN A 50 -32.11 -18.07 -30.03
N LEU A 51 -33.08 -17.81 -29.17
CA LEU A 51 -33.94 -18.81 -28.57
C LEU A 51 -35.38 -18.31 -28.58
N THR A 52 -36.23 -19.17 -29.14
CA THR A 52 -37.66 -19.02 -29.32
C THR A 52 -38.43 -18.82 -28.01
N LEU A 53 -39.46 -17.95 -28.11
CA LEU A 53 -40.36 -17.56 -27.03
C LEU A 53 -41.27 -18.74 -26.58
N THR A 54 -41.18 -19.16 -25.35
CA THR A 54 -42.25 -19.78 -24.59
C THR A 54 -42.52 -18.96 -23.35
N GLU A 55 -43.77 -18.58 -23.15
CA GLU A 55 -44.23 -17.73 -22.02
C GLU A 55 -44.02 -18.43 -20.69
N ASN A 56 -43.31 -17.74 -19.77
CA ASN A 56 -43.03 -18.25 -18.43
C ASN A 56 -43.58 -17.26 -17.39
N PRO A 57 -44.34 -17.69 -16.37
CA PRO A 57 -45.07 -16.82 -15.42
C PRO A 57 -44.15 -16.07 -14.41
N LEU A 58 -42.83 -16.09 -14.56
CA LEU A 58 -41.86 -15.42 -13.70
C LEU A 58 -41.51 -13.99 -14.10
N ARG A 59 -42.18 -13.39 -15.12
CA ARG A 59 -41.82 -12.05 -15.62
C ARG A 59 -42.13 -10.89 -14.67
N ASN A 60 -43.08 -11.01 -13.74
CA ASN A 60 -43.42 -9.90 -12.85
C ASN A 60 -42.43 -9.67 -11.71
N GLY A 61 -41.63 -10.66 -11.31
CA GLY A 61 -40.57 -10.51 -10.31
C GLY A 61 -39.27 -9.87 -10.83
N LEU A 62 -38.94 -10.08 -12.11
CA LEU A 62 -37.71 -9.54 -12.71
C LEU A 62 -37.80 -8.05 -13.05
N ALA A 63 -39.00 -7.56 -13.45
CA ALA A 63 -39.19 -6.14 -13.76
C ALA A 63 -39.05 -5.24 -12.51
N GLY A 64 -39.52 -5.68 -11.36
CA GLY A 64 -39.34 -4.97 -10.09
C GLY A 64 -37.87 -4.96 -9.62
N ALA A 65 -37.14 -6.04 -9.81
CA ALA A 65 -35.72 -6.15 -9.47
C ALA A 65 -34.82 -5.26 -10.37
N THR A 66 -35.16 -5.09 -11.67
CA THR A 66 -34.43 -4.21 -12.57
C THR A 66 -34.65 -2.75 -12.26
N ASN A 67 -35.87 -2.32 -11.91
CA ASN A 67 -36.20 -0.95 -11.55
C ASN A 67 -35.53 -0.56 -10.20
N ALA A 68 -35.53 -1.42 -9.21
CA ALA A 68 -34.85 -1.17 -7.92
C ALA A 68 -33.32 -1.09 -8.07
N ALA A 69 -32.73 -1.86 -8.99
CA ALA A 69 -31.30 -1.81 -9.28
C ALA A 69 -30.91 -0.52 -10.05
N ILE A 70 -31.79 -0.03 -10.94
CA ILE A 70 -31.59 1.24 -11.66
C ILE A 70 -31.69 2.41 -10.67
N ASP A 71 -32.69 2.44 -9.78
CA ASP A 71 -32.84 3.44 -8.74
C ASP A 71 -31.63 3.43 -7.78
N SER A 72 -31.14 2.27 -7.39
CA SER A 72 -29.95 2.15 -6.54
C SER A 72 -28.68 2.70 -7.19
N ARG A 73 -28.51 2.55 -8.51
CA ARG A 73 -27.35 3.09 -9.25
C ARG A 73 -27.42 4.63 -9.33
N GLY A 74 -28.60 5.20 -9.58
CA GLY A 74 -28.82 6.64 -9.55
C GLY A 74 -28.41 7.24 -8.20
N LYS A 75 -28.90 6.67 -7.11
CA LYS A 75 -28.55 7.08 -5.74
C LYS A 75 -27.04 6.97 -5.44
N ILE A 76 -26.35 5.97 -5.96
CA ILE A 76 -24.90 5.85 -5.78
C ILE A 76 -24.15 6.96 -6.51
N VAL A 77 -24.63 7.40 -7.68
CA VAL A 77 -24.05 8.53 -8.41
C VAL A 77 -24.26 9.82 -7.61
N GLU A 78 -25.49 10.13 -7.18
CA GLU A 78 -25.80 11.27 -6.31
C GLU A 78 -24.94 11.25 -5.04
N PHE A 79 -24.79 10.09 -4.41
CA PHE A 79 -23.94 9.92 -3.25
C PHE A 79 -22.46 10.24 -3.53
N SER A 80 -21.96 9.93 -4.73
CA SER A 80 -20.59 10.28 -5.09
C SER A 80 -20.36 11.79 -5.17
N PHE A 81 -21.33 12.54 -5.69
CA PHE A 81 -21.29 14.01 -5.73
C PHE A 81 -21.44 14.60 -4.32
N TRP A 82 -22.38 14.12 -3.54
CA TRP A 82 -22.55 14.55 -2.16
C TRP A 82 -21.26 14.35 -1.34
N LEU A 83 -20.57 13.20 -1.46
CA LEU A 83 -19.29 12.98 -0.81
C LEU A 83 -18.22 13.98 -1.25
N LEU A 84 -18.23 14.36 -2.53
CA LEU A 84 -17.31 15.38 -3.06
C LEU A 84 -17.57 16.74 -2.42
N GLU A 85 -18.84 17.16 -2.34
CA GLU A 85 -19.28 18.40 -1.69
C GLU A 85 -18.93 18.42 -0.19
N GLN A 86 -19.00 17.27 0.48
CA GLN A 86 -18.55 17.11 1.88
C GLN A 86 -17.02 17.09 2.05
N GLY A 87 -16.24 17.29 0.99
CA GLY A 87 -14.78 17.37 1.05
C GLY A 87 -14.07 16.01 1.23
N TYR A 88 -14.74 14.88 0.94
CA TYR A 88 -14.09 13.57 1.02
C TYR A 88 -13.04 13.38 -0.10
N SER A 89 -11.92 12.73 0.25
CA SER A 89 -10.88 12.45 -0.73
C SER A 89 -11.37 11.53 -1.86
N PRO A 90 -10.86 11.67 -3.10
CA PRO A 90 -11.24 10.79 -4.23
C PRO A 90 -11.08 9.30 -3.93
N ALA A 91 -10.06 8.93 -3.15
CA ALA A 91 -9.85 7.55 -2.72
C ALA A 91 -10.97 7.03 -1.81
N THR A 92 -11.47 7.88 -0.90
CA THR A 92 -12.59 7.55 0.00
C THR A 92 -13.89 7.41 -0.79
N ILE A 93 -14.16 8.35 -1.70
CA ILE A 93 -15.33 8.32 -2.59
C ILE A 93 -15.31 7.02 -3.40
N LYS A 94 -14.23 6.74 -4.12
CA LYS A 94 -14.06 5.50 -4.91
C LYS A 94 -14.28 4.24 -4.07
N SER A 95 -13.75 4.21 -2.84
CA SER A 95 -13.87 3.08 -1.93
C SER A 95 -15.32 2.86 -1.49
N ARG A 96 -16.05 3.92 -1.08
CA ARG A 96 -17.44 3.83 -0.63
C ARG A 96 -18.37 3.44 -1.77
N VAL A 97 -18.26 4.11 -2.93
CA VAL A 97 -19.03 3.79 -4.14
C VAL A 97 -18.82 2.34 -4.58
N LYS A 98 -17.57 1.86 -4.62
CA LYS A 98 -17.27 0.46 -4.94
C LYS A 98 -17.97 -0.52 -4.00
N ARG A 99 -18.08 -0.22 -2.72
CA ARG A 99 -18.75 -1.09 -1.72
C ARG A 99 -20.24 -1.11 -1.91
N LEU A 100 -20.87 0.05 -2.10
CA LEU A 100 -22.32 0.12 -2.38
C LEU A 100 -22.66 -0.62 -3.70
N ASN A 101 -21.91 -0.39 -4.77
CA ASN A 101 -22.09 -1.15 -6.01
C ASN A 101 -21.96 -2.67 -5.79
N ARG A 102 -21.02 -3.10 -4.94
CA ARG A 102 -20.87 -4.51 -4.61
C ARG A 102 -22.07 -5.06 -3.84
N LEU A 103 -22.63 -4.29 -2.91
CA LEU A 103 -23.86 -4.67 -2.18
C LEU A 103 -25.04 -4.84 -3.15
N VAL A 104 -25.25 -3.88 -4.05
CA VAL A 104 -26.30 -3.97 -5.10
C VAL A 104 -26.09 -5.19 -5.99
N THR A 105 -24.85 -5.45 -6.44
CA THR A 105 -24.52 -6.64 -7.26
C THR A 105 -24.81 -7.96 -6.50
N LEU A 106 -24.75 -7.95 -5.19
CA LEU A 106 -25.06 -9.10 -4.34
C LEU A 106 -26.55 -9.22 -3.96
N GLY A 107 -27.40 -8.34 -4.53
CA GLY A 107 -28.84 -8.36 -4.34
C GLY A 107 -29.36 -7.50 -3.19
N ALA A 108 -28.53 -6.63 -2.60
CA ALA A 108 -29.01 -5.74 -1.55
C ALA A 108 -29.91 -4.65 -2.13
N ASN A 109 -31.06 -4.44 -1.51
CA ASN A 109 -31.90 -3.26 -1.73
C ASN A 109 -31.41 -2.11 -0.82
N LEU A 110 -30.84 -1.07 -1.38
CA LEU A 110 -30.31 0.08 -0.60
C LEU A 110 -31.40 0.92 0.08
N ASN A 111 -32.69 0.70 -0.26
CA ASN A 111 -33.82 1.34 0.41
C ASN A 111 -34.28 0.59 1.66
N ASP A 112 -33.85 -0.67 1.82
CA ASP A 112 -34.18 -1.56 2.91
C ASP A 112 -32.93 -1.94 3.71
N GLU A 113 -32.90 -1.51 4.96
CA GLU A 113 -31.78 -1.69 5.88
C GLU A 113 -31.57 -3.15 6.25
N GLU A 114 -32.66 -3.91 6.38
CA GLU A 114 -32.59 -5.33 6.74
C GLU A 114 -32.01 -6.15 5.56
N SER A 115 -32.40 -5.83 4.33
CA SER A 115 -31.81 -6.42 3.13
C SER A 115 -30.30 -6.20 3.08
N VAL A 116 -29.81 -4.98 3.40
CA VAL A 116 -28.37 -4.67 3.44
C VAL A 116 -27.66 -5.45 4.54
N LYS A 117 -28.24 -5.54 5.74
CA LYS A 117 -27.68 -6.33 6.87
C LYS A 117 -27.55 -7.80 6.48
N GLU A 118 -28.59 -8.37 5.91
CA GLU A 118 -28.63 -9.77 5.51
C GLU A 118 -27.56 -10.08 4.45
N VAL A 119 -27.46 -9.24 3.42
CA VAL A 119 -26.43 -9.40 2.38
C VAL A 119 -25.02 -9.32 2.97
N ILE A 120 -24.73 -8.38 3.87
CA ILE A 120 -23.42 -8.27 4.53
C ILE A 120 -23.14 -9.51 5.38
N ALA A 121 -24.14 -10.00 6.13
CA ALA A 121 -23.99 -11.14 7.03
C ALA A 121 -23.68 -12.45 6.28
N ARG A 122 -24.34 -12.68 5.14
CA ARG A 122 -24.17 -13.89 4.31
C ARG A 122 -22.78 -13.97 3.64
N GLN A 123 -22.05 -12.82 3.49
CA GLN A 123 -20.77 -12.83 2.78
C GLN A 123 -19.65 -13.39 3.67
N LYS A 124 -18.78 -14.22 3.07
CA LYS A 124 -17.51 -14.67 3.69
C LYS A 124 -16.44 -13.56 3.62
N TRP A 125 -16.79 -12.35 4.04
CA TRP A 125 -15.87 -11.22 4.08
C TRP A 125 -15.10 -11.17 5.40
N SER A 126 -13.89 -10.60 5.34
CA SER A 126 -13.16 -10.24 6.55
C SER A 126 -13.97 -9.23 7.38
N VAL A 127 -13.77 -9.23 8.69
CA VAL A 127 -14.40 -8.27 9.61
C VAL A 127 -14.18 -6.83 9.16
N SER A 128 -12.96 -6.47 8.74
CA SER A 128 -12.67 -5.13 8.21
C SER A 128 -13.45 -4.79 6.94
N SER A 129 -13.69 -5.76 6.07
CA SER A 129 -14.50 -5.54 4.86
C SER A 129 -15.98 -5.34 5.19
N ARG A 130 -16.50 -6.05 6.19
CA ARG A 130 -17.88 -5.87 6.69
C ARG A 130 -18.06 -4.50 7.31
N VAL A 131 -17.14 -4.07 8.20
CA VAL A 131 -17.18 -2.73 8.80
C VAL A 131 -17.15 -1.65 7.73
N ASN A 132 -16.27 -1.77 6.75
CA ASN A 132 -16.20 -0.78 5.68
C ASN A 132 -17.45 -0.76 4.78
N ALA A 133 -18.19 -1.87 4.65
CA ALA A 133 -19.48 -1.89 3.95
C ALA A 133 -20.57 -1.20 4.78
N VAL A 134 -20.59 -1.43 6.08
CA VAL A 134 -21.46 -0.72 7.04
C VAL A 134 -21.18 0.78 7.00
N ASP A 135 -19.92 1.22 7.08
CA ASP A 135 -19.52 2.63 7.03
C ASP A 135 -19.94 3.32 5.72
N ALA A 136 -19.87 2.59 4.59
CA ALA A 136 -20.29 3.11 3.29
C ALA A 136 -21.81 3.30 3.23
N TYR A 137 -22.59 2.34 3.75
CA TYR A 137 -24.03 2.42 3.78
C TYR A 137 -24.55 3.45 4.79
N ASP A 138 -23.94 3.54 5.97
CA ASP A 138 -24.23 4.58 6.97
C ASP A 138 -24.05 5.98 6.38
N SER A 139 -22.99 6.18 5.59
CA SER A 139 -22.76 7.46 4.90
C SER A 139 -23.80 7.76 3.83
N LEU A 140 -24.32 6.74 3.13
CA LEU A 140 -25.41 6.89 2.17
C LEU A 140 -26.69 7.29 2.90
N LEU A 141 -27.02 6.64 4.01
CA LEU A 141 -28.21 6.98 4.80
C LEU A 141 -28.13 8.39 5.37
N LYS A 142 -26.96 8.87 5.79
CA LYS A 142 -26.75 10.27 6.19
C LYS A 142 -27.09 11.27 5.08
N MET A 143 -26.69 10.99 3.85
CA MET A 143 -27.08 11.79 2.69
C MET A 143 -28.60 11.82 2.50
N LEU A 144 -29.27 10.67 2.73
CA LEU A 144 -30.72 10.54 2.58
C LEU A 144 -31.51 11.06 3.80
N GLY A 145 -30.86 11.61 4.82
CA GLY A 145 -31.49 12.06 6.07
C GLY A 145 -32.09 10.90 6.89
N ARG A 146 -31.62 9.68 6.67
CA ARG A 146 -32.11 8.45 7.36
C ARG A 146 -31.10 7.96 8.40
N THR A 147 -31.61 7.30 9.42
CA THR A 147 -30.83 6.66 10.47
C THR A 147 -31.16 5.18 10.52
N TRP A 148 -30.22 4.34 10.93
CA TRP A 148 -30.41 2.90 11.11
C TRP A 148 -29.63 2.40 12.32
N LYS A 149 -29.90 1.17 12.72
CA LYS A 149 -29.11 0.47 13.74
C LYS A 149 -28.09 -0.43 13.06
N PRO A 150 -26.81 0.04 12.91
CA PRO A 150 -25.80 -0.74 12.19
C PRO A 150 -25.40 -2.00 12.94
N PRO A 151 -25.07 -3.10 12.24
CA PRO A 151 -24.52 -4.30 12.85
C PRO A 151 -23.10 -4.03 13.37
N ILE A 152 -22.80 -4.56 14.55
CA ILE A 152 -21.51 -4.35 15.22
C ILE A 152 -20.56 -5.50 14.89
N TYR A 153 -19.44 -5.19 14.23
CA TYR A 153 -18.38 -6.13 13.94
C TYR A 153 -17.11 -5.75 14.71
N ARG A 154 -16.68 -6.56 15.66
CA ARG A 154 -15.48 -6.31 16.48
C ARG A 154 -14.23 -6.67 15.69
N LYS A 155 -13.36 -5.69 15.45
CA LYS A 155 -12.06 -5.91 14.80
C LYS A 155 -11.06 -6.44 15.83
N ILE A 156 -10.49 -7.61 15.57
CA ILE A 156 -9.36 -8.13 16.32
C ILE A 156 -8.08 -7.54 15.68
N ARG A 157 -7.27 -6.88 16.48
CA ARG A 157 -5.98 -6.33 16.03
C ARG A 157 -4.94 -7.43 16.06
N LEU A 158 -4.50 -7.87 14.90
CA LEU A 158 -3.43 -8.85 14.77
C LEU A 158 -2.08 -8.14 14.72
N LEU A 159 -1.07 -8.76 15.32
CA LEU A 159 0.31 -8.29 15.17
C LEU A 159 0.77 -8.50 13.72
N PRO A 160 1.47 -7.51 13.13
CA PRO A 160 1.98 -7.66 11.78
C PRO A 160 3.12 -8.68 11.72
N PHE A 161 3.25 -9.35 10.59
CA PHE A 161 4.41 -10.17 10.29
C PHE A 161 5.64 -9.29 10.10
N ILE A 162 6.72 -9.61 10.82
CA ILE A 162 8.02 -8.94 10.70
C ILE A 162 9.01 -9.95 10.10
N PRO A 163 9.53 -9.71 8.88
CA PRO A 163 10.57 -10.54 8.29
C PRO A 163 11.94 -10.27 8.92
N THR A 164 12.86 -11.19 8.76
CA THR A 164 14.27 -10.94 9.05
C THR A 164 14.87 -9.98 8.01
N GLU A 165 15.96 -9.31 8.34
CA GLU A 165 16.66 -8.46 7.38
C GLU A 165 17.15 -9.24 6.17
N ALA A 166 17.67 -10.44 6.38
CA ALA A 166 18.11 -11.35 5.32
C ALA A 166 16.99 -11.71 4.34
N GLU A 167 15.75 -11.92 4.82
CA GLU A 167 14.58 -12.18 3.97
C GLU A 167 14.26 -10.96 3.07
N LEU A 168 14.37 -9.73 3.60
CA LEU A 168 14.19 -8.51 2.80
C LEU A 168 15.30 -8.35 1.76
N ASP A 169 16.56 -8.58 2.12
CA ASP A 169 17.70 -8.45 1.22
C ASP A 169 17.69 -9.49 0.11
N GLN A 170 17.33 -10.73 0.41
CA GLN A 170 17.13 -11.79 -0.59
C GLN A 170 16.03 -11.41 -1.59
N LEU A 171 14.94 -10.82 -1.09
CA LEU A 171 13.84 -10.38 -1.93
C LEU A 171 14.25 -9.20 -2.82
N ILE A 172 14.97 -8.21 -2.28
CA ILE A 172 15.49 -7.07 -3.01
C ILE A 172 16.46 -7.54 -4.10
N ALA A 173 17.43 -8.40 -3.75
CA ALA A 173 18.42 -8.92 -4.68
C ALA A 173 17.80 -9.76 -5.82
N GLY A 174 16.71 -10.46 -5.56
CA GLY A 174 16.01 -11.28 -6.57
C GLY A 174 15.09 -10.49 -7.50
N CYS A 175 14.81 -9.21 -7.20
CA CYS A 175 13.95 -8.37 -8.00
C CYS A 175 14.67 -7.73 -9.20
N SER A 176 13.89 -7.22 -10.16
CA SER A 176 14.41 -6.38 -11.23
C SER A 176 15.01 -5.08 -10.65
N ARG A 177 16.01 -4.49 -11.30
CA ARG A 177 16.72 -3.28 -10.85
C ARG A 177 15.77 -2.19 -10.35
N LYS A 178 14.80 -1.79 -11.15
CA LYS A 178 13.82 -0.76 -10.77
C LYS A 178 13.01 -1.14 -9.54
N MET A 179 12.58 -2.41 -9.41
CA MET A 179 11.86 -2.89 -8.24
C MET A 179 12.78 -2.97 -7.01
N ALA A 180 14.01 -3.41 -7.19
CA ALA A 180 15.01 -3.46 -6.11
C ALA A 180 15.28 -2.06 -5.53
N THR A 181 15.46 -1.02 -6.38
CA THR A 181 15.62 0.37 -5.93
C THR A 181 14.39 0.86 -5.17
N PHE A 182 13.18 0.54 -5.65
CA PHE A 182 11.94 0.89 -4.96
C PHE A 182 11.83 0.22 -3.57
N LEU A 183 12.14 -1.09 -3.48
CA LEU A 183 12.11 -1.82 -2.23
C LEU A 183 13.20 -1.35 -1.25
N GLN A 184 14.40 -1.03 -1.75
CA GLN A 184 15.48 -0.48 -0.93
C GLN A 184 15.08 0.88 -0.35
N MET A 185 14.42 1.74 -1.14
CA MET A 185 13.86 3.00 -0.66
C MET A 185 12.87 2.76 0.48
N LEU A 186 11.95 1.80 0.33
CA LEU A 186 10.97 1.46 1.38
C LEU A 186 11.65 0.88 2.63
N LYS A 187 12.71 0.05 2.46
CA LYS A 187 13.47 -0.56 3.57
C LYS A 187 14.15 0.51 4.42
N GLU A 188 14.83 1.46 3.78
CA GLU A 188 15.61 2.47 4.49
C GLU A 188 14.75 3.55 5.15
N THR A 189 13.72 3.99 4.45
CA THR A 189 12.92 5.15 4.87
C THR A 189 11.65 4.80 5.63
N GLY A 190 11.14 3.59 5.48
CA GLY A 190 9.83 3.21 6.03
C GLY A 190 8.65 4.00 5.44
N MET A 191 8.83 4.75 4.33
CA MET A 191 7.74 5.49 3.70
C MET A 191 6.64 4.57 3.15
N ARG A 192 5.46 5.10 2.94
CA ARG A 192 4.38 4.36 2.29
C ARG A 192 4.66 4.20 0.79
N ALA A 193 4.19 3.11 0.19
CA ALA A 193 4.36 2.89 -1.25
C ALA A 193 3.77 4.02 -2.10
N GLY A 194 2.63 4.61 -1.70
CA GLY A 194 2.06 5.77 -2.37
C GLY A 194 2.95 7.02 -2.27
N GLU A 195 3.54 7.28 -1.09
CA GLU A 195 4.51 8.36 -0.89
C GLU A 195 5.74 8.17 -1.83
N ALA A 196 6.26 6.94 -1.91
CA ALA A 196 7.37 6.63 -2.81
C ALA A 196 7.00 6.80 -4.30
N CYS A 197 5.79 6.41 -4.71
CA CYS A 197 5.32 6.62 -6.09
C CYS A 197 5.15 8.09 -6.47
N GLN A 198 4.89 8.97 -5.50
CA GLN A 198 4.73 10.41 -5.69
C GLN A 198 6.03 11.19 -5.46
N LEU A 199 7.12 10.51 -5.08
CA LEU A 199 8.40 11.13 -4.80
C LEU A 199 9.01 11.73 -6.07
N LYS A 200 9.24 13.05 -6.08
CA LYS A 200 9.87 13.76 -7.18
C LYS A 200 11.39 13.69 -7.06
N TRP A 201 12.09 13.77 -8.18
CA TRP A 201 13.55 13.88 -8.17
C TRP A 201 14.05 15.11 -7.43
N THR A 202 13.30 16.21 -7.42
CA THR A 202 13.61 17.45 -6.68
C THR A 202 13.49 17.29 -5.15
N GLU A 203 12.91 16.20 -4.66
CA GLU A 203 12.78 15.89 -3.24
C GLU A 203 13.88 14.91 -2.76
N ILE A 204 14.76 14.46 -3.68
CA ILE A 204 15.88 13.57 -3.39
C ILE A 204 17.18 14.38 -3.48
N ASP A 205 17.82 14.56 -2.35
CA ASP A 205 19.14 15.19 -2.27
C ASP A 205 20.21 14.09 -2.27
N LEU A 206 20.81 13.90 -3.44
CA LEU A 206 21.86 12.87 -3.64
C LEU A 206 23.22 13.31 -3.09
N VAL A 207 23.42 14.61 -2.83
CA VAL A 207 24.66 15.15 -2.26
C VAL A 207 24.68 14.93 -0.74
N ASN A 208 23.57 15.28 -0.08
CA ASN A 208 23.43 15.15 1.38
C ASN A 208 22.80 13.80 1.79
N ASN A 209 22.59 12.87 0.85
CA ASN A 209 22.00 11.57 1.09
C ASN A 209 20.69 11.67 1.88
N SER A 210 19.76 12.50 1.42
CA SER A 210 18.49 12.70 2.10
C SER A 210 17.29 12.75 1.16
N VAL A 211 16.11 12.42 1.70
CA VAL A 211 14.85 12.40 0.97
C VAL A 211 13.78 13.11 1.78
N ARG A 212 13.18 14.14 1.18
CA ARG A 212 12.04 14.85 1.75
C ARG A 212 10.74 14.15 1.36
N VAL A 213 10.00 13.66 2.35
CA VAL A 213 8.77 12.91 2.13
C VAL A 213 7.55 13.79 2.38
N THR A 214 6.76 13.98 1.32
CA THR A 214 5.43 14.61 1.39
C THR A 214 4.39 13.55 1.70
N PRO A 215 3.59 13.68 2.79
CA PRO A 215 2.66 12.64 3.21
C PRO A 215 1.43 12.55 2.30
N GLU A 216 1.05 11.34 1.90
CA GLU A 216 -0.14 11.08 1.07
C GLU A 216 -1.46 11.18 1.83
N LYS A 217 -1.49 10.83 3.13
CA LYS A 217 -2.73 10.67 3.93
C LYS A 217 -2.72 11.53 5.20
N GLY A 218 -2.40 12.81 5.04
CA GLY A 218 -2.43 13.75 6.16
C GLY A 218 -1.49 13.38 7.32
N GLY A 219 -0.40 12.66 7.05
CA GLY A 219 0.71 12.47 7.99
C GLY A 219 1.56 13.73 8.10
N ASN A 220 2.67 13.66 8.87
CA ASN A 220 3.62 14.74 8.97
C ASN A 220 4.69 14.63 7.86
N PRO A 221 5.11 15.76 7.23
CA PRO A 221 6.27 15.78 6.35
C PRO A 221 7.53 15.45 7.16
N ARG A 222 8.52 14.88 6.49
CA ARG A 222 9.77 14.47 7.15
C ARG A 222 10.92 14.40 6.17
N ASN A 223 12.14 14.64 6.67
CA ASN A 223 13.38 14.45 5.93
C ASN A 223 14.10 13.23 6.49
N LEU A 224 14.46 12.28 5.62
CA LEU A 224 15.01 10.99 6.00
C LEU A 224 16.38 10.80 5.35
N LYS A 225 17.35 10.32 6.09
CA LYS A 225 18.67 9.91 5.57
C LYS A 225 18.53 8.60 4.77
N ILE A 226 19.31 8.52 3.71
CA ILE A 226 19.45 7.32 2.88
C ILE A 226 20.92 6.91 2.76
N SER A 227 21.15 5.64 2.49
CA SER A 227 22.52 5.11 2.39
C SER A 227 23.15 5.42 1.03
N ASN A 228 24.51 5.41 0.98
CA ASN A 228 25.25 5.50 -0.28
C ASN A 228 24.86 4.37 -1.26
N LYS A 229 24.51 3.19 -0.75
CA LYS A 229 24.00 2.07 -1.56
C LYS A 229 22.74 2.49 -2.33
N LEU A 230 21.76 3.09 -1.64
CA LEU A 230 20.54 3.55 -2.28
C LEU A 230 20.80 4.71 -3.25
N VAL A 231 21.72 5.63 -2.92
CA VAL A 231 22.15 6.71 -3.83
C VAL A 231 22.71 6.13 -5.13
N CYS A 232 23.58 5.13 -5.05
CA CYS A 232 24.09 4.45 -6.25
C CYS A 232 22.96 3.83 -7.08
N MET A 233 22.03 3.12 -6.44
CA MET A 233 20.87 2.53 -7.12
C MET A 233 19.95 3.57 -7.77
N LEU A 234 19.78 4.75 -7.16
CA LEU A 234 19.01 5.87 -7.70
C LEU A 234 19.72 6.52 -8.90
N ASN A 235 21.04 6.64 -8.86
CA ASN A 235 21.81 7.18 -9.99
C ASN A 235 21.72 6.31 -11.24
N GLU A 236 21.57 5.01 -11.08
CA GLU A 236 21.33 4.06 -12.19
C GLU A 236 19.88 4.09 -12.71
N THR A 237 18.97 4.77 -12.02
CA THR A 237 17.56 4.85 -12.44
C THR A 237 17.38 5.97 -13.48
N PRO A 238 16.75 5.70 -14.64
CA PRO A 238 16.49 6.72 -15.65
C PRO A 238 15.65 7.88 -15.10
N LYS A 239 16.15 9.12 -15.26
CA LYS A 239 15.50 10.35 -14.78
C LYS A 239 14.55 10.98 -15.83
N ASN A 240 13.87 10.17 -16.63
CA ASN A 240 13.04 10.62 -17.75
C ASN A 240 11.65 11.16 -17.34
N ASN A 241 11.33 11.12 -16.05
CA ASN A 241 10.06 11.57 -15.49
C ASN A 241 10.29 12.49 -14.29
N LEU A 242 9.31 13.32 -13.98
CA LEU A 242 9.30 14.14 -12.79
C LEU A 242 9.44 13.30 -11.49
N TYR A 243 8.82 12.11 -11.49
CA TYR A 243 8.80 11.20 -10.34
C TYR A 243 9.86 10.12 -10.47
N ALA A 244 10.57 9.83 -9.38
CA ALA A 244 11.60 8.79 -9.33
C ALA A 244 11.00 7.39 -9.61
N PHE A 245 9.80 7.13 -9.13
CA PHE A 245 9.10 5.87 -9.30
C PHE A 245 7.75 6.07 -10.01
N ALA A 246 7.81 6.71 -11.19
CA ALA A 246 6.63 6.97 -12.02
C ALA A 246 5.88 5.66 -12.29
N HIS A 247 4.64 5.56 -11.86
CA HIS A 247 3.59 4.60 -12.18
C HIS A 247 2.57 4.55 -11.02
N ALA A 248 1.35 4.16 -11.32
CA ALA A 248 0.33 3.95 -10.29
C ALA A 248 0.75 2.85 -9.30
N THR A 249 0.47 3.03 -8.03
CA THR A 249 0.80 2.09 -6.94
C THR A 249 0.31 0.67 -7.24
N ASP A 250 -0.86 0.52 -7.89
CA ASP A 250 -1.41 -0.80 -8.26
C ASP A 250 -0.53 -1.57 -9.26
N MET A 251 0.17 -0.87 -10.16
CA MET A 251 1.13 -1.51 -11.07
C MET A 251 2.35 -2.03 -10.31
N TRP A 252 2.85 -1.26 -9.36
CA TRP A 252 3.94 -1.68 -8.47
C TRP A 252 3.55 -2.91 -7.66
N ILE A 253 2.35 -2.92 -7.05
CA ILE A 253 1.83 -4.05 -6.27
C ILE A 253 1.74 -5.32 -7.13
N ARG A 254 1.16 -5.24 -8.32
CA ARG A 254 1.02 -6.40 -9.23
C ARG A 254 2.37 -6.93 -9.67
N ASN A 255 3.29 -6.05 -10.04
CA ASN A 255 4.62 -6.42 -10.49
C ASN A 255 5.44 -7.05 -9.34
N PHE A 256 5.41 -6.45 -8.16
CA PHE A 256 6.06 -6.99 -6.96
C PHE A 256 5.49 -8.37 -6.60
N SER A 257 4.16 -8.52 -6.59
CA SER A 257 3.53 -9.82 -6.29
C SER A 257 4.02 -10.95 -7.21
N ARG A 258 4.19 -10.66 -8.50
CA ARG A 258 4.71 -11.62 -9.49
C ARG A 258 6.18 -11.98 -9.19
N GLN A 259 7.03 -10.97 -8.97
CA GLN A 259 8.45 -11.18 -8.68
C GLN A 259 8.64 -11.92 -7.35
N ARG A 260 7.93 -11.52 -6.30
CA ARG A 260 7.95 -12.17 -4.99
C ARG A 260 7.60 -13.65 -5.06
N LYS A 261 6.54 -14.03 -5.78
CA LYS A 261 6.16 -15.44 -5.97
C LYS A 261 7.28 -16.24 -6.64
N ARG A 262 7.91 -15.70 -7.69
CA ARG A 262 9.04 -16.32 -8.38
C ARG A 262 10.24 -16.51 -7.45
N ILE A 263 10.58 -15.48 -6.67
CA ILE A 263 11.71 -15.51 -5.74
C ILE A 263 11.45 -16.51 -4.60
N ALA A 264 10.26 -16.47 -4.00
CA ALA A 264 9.86 -17.39 -2.94
C ALA A 264 9.95 -18.87 -3.39
N ALA A 265 9.50 -19.16 -4.61
CA ALA A 265 9.61 -20.51 -5.20
C ALA A 265 11.08 -20.90 -5.44
N LYS A 266 11.89 -19.98 -6.00
CA LYS A 266 13.32 -20.23 -6.25
C LYS A 266 14.09 -20.50 -4.96
N LEU A 267 13.82 -19.75 -3.90
CA LEU A 267 14.50 -19.86 -2.61
C LEU A 267 13.83 -20.89 -1.68
N LYS A 268 12.74 -21.53 -2.12
CA LYS A 268 11.93 -22.45 -1.29
C LYS A 268 11.53 -21.86 0.06
N ASN A 269 11.33 -20.53 0.12
CA ASN A 269 10.96 -19.81 1.35
C ASN A 269 9.54 -19.23 1.23
N ALA A 270 8.55 -19.92 1.79
CA ALA A 270 7.15 -19.49 1.80
C ALA A 270 6.91 -18.22 2.63
N ARG A 271 7.77 -17.90 3.62
CA ARG A 271 7.64 -16.69 4.44
C ARG A 271 7.72 -15.42 3.60
N LEU A 272 8.50 -15.43 2.51
CA LEU A 272 8.60 -14.30 1.58
C LEU A 272 7.23 -13.91 0.98
N LEU A 273 6.28 -14.84 0.87
CA LEU A 273 4.94 -14.55 0.35
C LEU A 273 4.12 -13.62 1.26
N GLN A 274 4.47 -13.52 2.53
CA GLN A 274 3.80 -12.62 3.48
C GLN A 274 4.30 -11.16 3.37
N ILE A 275 5.46 -10.94 2.74
CA ILE A 275 6.07 -9.62 2.61
C ILE A 275 5.27 -8.78 1.60
N THR A 276 4.76 -7.65 2.05
CA THR A 276 4.10 -6.62 1.24
C THR A 276 4.90 -5.31 1.33
N PHE A 277 4.56 -4.29 0.56
CA PHE A 277 5.20 -2.98 0.73
C PHE A 277 5.03 -2.42 2.14
N HIS A 278 3.88 -2.67 2.76
CA HIS A 278 3.64 -2.21 4.13
C HIS A 278 4.49 -2.96 5.17
N THR A 279 4.89 -4.18 4.88
CA THR A 279 5.79 -4.98 5.72
C THR A 279 7.16 -4.33 5.87
N PHE A 280 7.69 -3.68 4.82
CA PHE A 280 8.93 -2.90 4.92
C PHE A 280 8.84 -1.77 5.95
N ARG A 281 7.70 -1.09 5.98
CA ARG A 281 7.44 -0.05 6.97
C ARG A 281 7.31 -0.61 8.39
N HIS A 282 6.65 -1.74 8.56
CA HIS A 282 6.59 -2.45 9.84
C HIS A 282 7.99 -2.86 10.31
N TRP A 283 8.76 -3.46 9.41
CA TRP A 283 10.14 -3.86 9.69
C TRP A 283 11.00 -2.66 10.12
N LYS A 284 10.99 -1.57 9.34
CA LYS A 284 11.75 -0.34 9.69
C LYS A 284 11.34 0.21 11.04
N ALA A 285 10.05 0.30 11.33
CA ALA A 285 9.55 0.79 12.61
C ALA A 285 9.98 -0.08 13.79
N THR A 286 9.86 -1.41 13.65
CA THR A 286 10.26 -2.37 14.69
C THR A 286 11.77 -2.33 14.93
N THR A 287 12.57 -2.33 13.86
CA THR A 287 14.03 -2.25 13.94
C THR A 287 14.50 -0.94 14.56
N GLU A 288 13.89 0.18 14.19
CA GLU A 288 14.23 1.49 14.75
C GLU A 288 13.85 1.60 16.23
N TYR A 289 12.66 1.08 16.59
CA TYR A 289 12.26 1.02 18.01
C TYR A 289 13.18 0.09 18.81
N HIS A 290 13.60 -1.05 18.23
CA HIS A 290 14.58 -1.94 18.90
C HIS A 290 15.89 -1.21 19.18
N LYS A 291 16.38 -0.40 18.22
CA LYS A 291 17.65 0.33 18.36
C LYS A 291 17.57 1.49 19.34
N THR A 292 16.53 2.28 19.25
CA THR A 292 16.44 3.56 20.00
C THR A 292 15.66 3.46 21.31
N LYS A 293 14.75 2.48 21.40
CA LYS A 293 13.75 2.37 22.49
C LYS A 293 12.85 3.62 22.60
N ASP A 294 12.94 4.52 21.64
CA ASP A 294 12.18 5.78 21.60
C ASP A 294 11.01 5.67 20.61
N ILE A 295 9.81 5.59 21.17
CA ILE A 295 8.57 5.50 20.39
C ILE A 295 8.20 6.84 19.72
N LEU A 296 8.65 7.97 20.27
CA LEU A 296 8.41 9.29 19.68
C LEU A 296 9.30 9.46 18.44
N HIS A 297 10.56 9.06 18.51
CA HIS A 297 11.44 9.01 17.35
C HIS A 297 10.84 8.16 16.23
N VAL A 298 10.33 6.97 16.53
CA VAL A 298 9.68 6.11 15.53
C VAL A 298 8.40 6.74 14.96
N LYS A 299 7.61 7.43 15.79
CA LYS A 299 6.43 8.19 15.35
C LYS A 299 6.82 9.27 14.33
N GLU A 300 7.87 10.03 14.61
CA GLU A 300 8.36 11.10 13.71
C GLU A 300 8.94 10.52 12.43
N LEU A 301 9.81 9.51 12.50
CA LEU A 301 10.37 8.80 11.35
C LEU A 301 9.27 8.29 10.40
N LEU A 302 8.19 7.75 10.96
CA LEU A 302 7.08 7.27 10.16
C LEU A 302 6.10 8.38 9.73
N GLY A 303 6.16 9.58 10.31
CA GLY A 303 5.22 10.66 10.07
C GLY A 303 3.80 10.34 10.55
N HIS A 304 3.65 9.66 11.70
CA HIS A 304 2.34 9.38 12.28
C HIS A 304 1.82 10.59 13.07
N LYS A 305 0.55 11.00 12.83
CA LYS A 305 -0.10 12.03 13.64
C LYS A 305 -0.40 11.52 15.06
N SER A 306 -0.93 10.31 15.18
CA SER A 306 -1.29 9.70 16.47
C SER A 306 -0.24 8.67 16.89
N ILE A 307 0.16 8.74 18.15
CA ILE A 307 1.06 7.77 18.78
C ILE A 307 0.45 6.36 18.81
N ASN A 308 -0.89 6.24 18.90
CA ASN A 308 -1.61 4.97 18.90
C ASN A 308 -1.31 4.11 17.66
N SER A 309 -0.97 4.76 16.52
CA SER A 309 -0.54 4.06 15.31
C SER A 309 0.86 3.47 15.42
N THR A 310 1.66 3.96 16.38
CA THR A 310 3.06 3.55 16.57
C THR A 310 3.20 2.57 17.73
N LEU A 311 2.34 2.64 18.74
CA LEU A 311 2.38 1.75 19.93
C LEU A 311 2.36 0.26 19.59
N LEU A 312 1.83 -0.11 18.41
CA LEU A 312 1.88 -1.49 17.93
C LEU A 312 3.31 -2.08 17.93
N TYR A 313 4.31 -1.25 17.65
CA TYR A 313 5.70 -1.70 17.54
C TYR A 313 6.35 -2.00 18.87
N THR A 314 5.83 -1.48 19.98
CA THR A 314 6.32 -1.80 21.32
C THR A 314 6.05 -3.27 21.69
N GLN A 315 4.99 -3.86 21.14
CA GLN A 315 4.61 -5.25 21.38
C GLN A 315 5.41 -6.26 20.54
N LEU A 316 6.18 -5.78 19.54
CA LEU A 316 6.92 -6.62 18.60
C LEU A 316 8.39 -6.81 18.99
N VAL A 317 8.83 -6.16 20.03
CA VAL A 317 10.21 -6.21 20.53
C VAL A 317 10.22 -7.00 21.83
N ASN A 318 10.81 -8.20 21.79
CA ASN A 318 11.16 -8.93 23.00
C ASN A 318 12.48 -8.37 23.52
N PHE A 319 12.47 -7.78 24.69
CA PHE A 319 13.65 -7.35 25.38
C PHE A 319 14.26 -8.59 26.06
N ASN A 320 15.12 -9.32 25.38
CA ASN A 320 16.01 -10.28 26.04
C ASN A 320 17.13 -9.44 26.67
N GLU A 321 17.22 -9.45 27.97
CA GLU A 321 18.18 -8.67 28.76
C GLU A 321 19.64 -8.98 28.38
N ASP A 322 19.92 -10.20 27.89
CA ASP A 322 21.26 -10.69 27.59
C ASP A 322 21.93 -10.07 26.34
N ASP A 323 21.16 -9.44 25.44
CA ASP A 323 21.69 -8.87 24.19
C ASP A 323 21.77 -7.33 24.17
N GLU A 324 21.40 -6.66 25.26
CA GLU A 324 21.20 -5.21 25.25
C GLU A 324 22.49 -4.39 25.40
N PHE A 325 23.55 -4.94 25.94
CA PHE A 325 24.73 -4.17 26.25
C PHE A 325 25.99 -4.75 25.63
N THR A 326 26.82 -3.86 25.09
CA THR A 326 28.22 -4.13 24.81
C THR A 326 29.02 -3.67 26.03
N VAL A 327 29.79 -4.56 26.62
CA VAL A 327 30.68 -4.26 27.74
C VAL A 327 32.10 -4.07 27.23
N LYS A 328 32.79 -3.03 27.70
CA LYS A 328 34.22 -2.81 27.45
C LYS A 328 34.92 -2.51 28.78
N VAL A 329 36.18 -2.85 28.83
CA VAL A 329 37.06 -2.64 30.00
C VAL A 329 38.03 -1.53 29.65
N ALA A 330 38.20 -0.55 30.51
CA ALA A 330 39.25 0.46 30.43
C ALA A 330 40.36 0.13 31.44
N HIS A 331 41.59 0.11 30.97
CA HIS A 331 42.77 -0.12 31.79
C HIS A 331 43.54 1.17 32.12
N SER A 332 43.12 2.30 31.50
CA SER A 332 43.71 3.61 31.71
C SER A 332 42.65 4.70 31.74
N GLU A 333 43.00 5.88 32.28
CA GLU A 333 42.10 7.05 32.23
C GLU A 333 41.80 7.52 30.81
N GLN A 334 42.79 7.44 29.94
CA GLN A 334 42.61 7.82 28.51
C GLN A 334 41.60 6.89 27.81
N GLU A 335 41.66 5.59 28.02
CA GLU A 335 40.67 4.63 27.49
C GLU A 335 39.29 4.87 28.11
N ALA A 336 39.20 5.21 29.39
CA ALA A 336 37.93 5.52 30.02
C ALA A 336 37.28 6.77 29.40
N CYS A 337 38.06 7.84 29.15
CA CYS A 337 37.58 9.04 28.47
C CYS A 337 37.08 8.73 27.04
N GLN A 338 37.83 7.97 26.25
CA GLN A 338 37.43 7.57 24.94
C GLN A 338 36.12 6.75 24.90
N LEU A 339 35.94 5.87 25.90
CA LEU A 339 34.70 5.09 26.01
C LEU A 339 33.51 5.98 26.36
N ILE A 340 33.68 6.98 27.21
CA ILE A 340 32.64 7.96 27.57
C ILE A 340 32.29 8.82 26.37
N GLU A 341 33.28 9.32 25.59
CA GLU A 341 33.07 10.10 24.36
C GLU A 341 32.30 9.35 23.30
N VAL A 342 32.52 8.03 23.20
CA VAL A 342 31.78 7.15 22.30
C VAL A 342 30.41 6.73 22.86
N GLY A 343 30.05 7.19 24.07
CA GLY A 343 28.74 7.00 24.70
C GLY A 343 28.62 5.70 25.49
N PHE A 344 29.70 5.20 26.09
CA PHE A 344 29.64 4.14 27.08
C PHE A 344 29.40 4.73 28.47
N GLU A 345 28.58 4.08 29.26
CA GLU A 345 28.31 4.41 30.67
C GLU A 345 29.24 3.59 31.58
N TYR A 346 29.82 4.24 32.58
CA TYR A 346 30.58 3.57 33.66
C TYR A 346 29.63 2.71 34.51
N ILE A 347 30.05 1.49 34.84
CA ILE A 347 29.28 0.56 35.66
C ILE A 347 29.90 0.42 37.06
N CYS A 348 31.13 -0.07 37.10
CA CYS A 348 31.83 -0.35 38.34
C CYS A 348 33.33 -0.56 38.13
N ASP A 349 34.10 -0.55 39.21
CA ASP A 349 35.46 -1.05 39.21
C ASP A 349 35.45 -2.56 39.45
N PHE A 350 36.24 -3.28 38.67
CA PHE A 350 36.45 -4.71 38.83
C PHE A 350 37.97 -4.98 38.81
N GLU A 351 38.49 -5.43 39.92
CA GLU A 351 39.93 -5.57 40.21
C GLU A 351 40.65 -4.23 40.00
N ARG A 352 41.53 -4.07 39.03
CA ARG A 352 42.22 -2.81 38.71
C ARG A 352 41.69 -2.11 37.46
N ASN A 353 40.55 -2.56 36.96
CA ASN A 353 39.98 -2.12 35.69
C ASN A 353 38.64 -1.46 35.91
N LYS A 354 38.24 -0.56 34.98
CA LYS A 354 36.92 0.08 34.96
C LYS A 354 36.04 -0.56 33.88
N LEU A 355 34.85 -1.02 34.26
CA LEU A 355 33.86 -1.61 33.37
C LEU A 355 32.91 -0.55 32.86
N PHE A 356 32.74 -0.54 31.56
CA PHE A 356 31.83 0.34 30.85
C PHE A 356 30.84 -0.46 30.05
N ARG A 357 29.61 0.01 29.95
CA ARG A 357 28.59 -0.56 29.06
C ARG A 357 28.04 0.49 28.13
N LYS A 358 27.65 0.03 26.96
CA LYS A 358 26.86 0.81 26.00
C LYS A 358 25.72 -0.05 25.52
N ARG A 359 24.55 0.52 25.44
CA ARG A 359 23.41 -0.15 24.86
C ARG A 359 23.65 -0.36 23.35
N LYS A 360 23.42 -1.59 22.86
CA LYS A 360 23.57 -1.93 21.44
C LYS A 360 22.54 -1.25 20.56
#